data_4e7e2d33a5b0b82878274670831a59a4
#
_entry.id   4e7e2d33a5b0b82878274670831a59a4
#
_cell.length_a   1.000
_cell.length_b   1.000
_cell.length_c   1.000
_cell.angle_alpha   90.00
_cell.angle_beta   90.00
_cell.angle_gamma   90.00
#
_symmetry.space_group_name_H-M   'P 1'
#
loop_
_entity.id
_entity.type
_entity.pdbx_description
1 polymer ?
#
loop_
_entity_poly.entity_id
_entity_poly.type
_entity_poly.pdbx_seq_one_letter_code
_entity_poly.pdbx_strand_id
1 'polypeptide(L)'
;MMDKVKWGILSTAKIARQQVIPGMQIGRFCEVHAIASRELDAAKKVAEQLAIPHAYGTYEELLADPEIQAVYNPLPNHLHVYWSMKAAEAGKHVLCEKPLGVNAQDAEKLVKCCREKGVLLMEAFMYRTHPQWILAKEYVHDGKIGDLKVIQAFFSYMGR
;
A
#
# COMPACT_ATOMS: atom_id res chain seq x y z
N MET A 1 -8.60 11.57 -21.43
CA MET A 1 -7.97 10.45 -20.69
C MET A 1 -8.04 10.82 -19.21
N MET A 2 -8.42 9.91 -18.32
CA MET A 2 -8.28 10.19 -16.88
C MET A 2 -6.79 10.18 -16.54
N ASP A 3 -6.34 11.19 -15.79
CA ASP A 3 -4.96 11.25 -15.32
C ASP A 3 -4.69 10.10 -14.35
N LYS A 4 -3.53 9.47 -14.46
CA LYS A 4 -3.12 8.41 -13.54
C LYS A 4 -2.71 9.03 -12.19
N VAL A 5 -3.05 8.35 -11.11
CA VAL A 5 -2.57 8.72 -9.77
C VAL A 5 -1.07 8.44 -9.67
N LYS A 6 -0.29 9.45 -9.30
CA LYS A 6 1.16 9.35 -9.11
C LYS A 6 1.49 8.83 -7.72
N TRP A 7 2.20 7.72 -7.69
CA TRP A 7 2.54 6.99 -6.47
C TRP A 7 4.01 7.12 -6.10
N GLY A 8 4.28 7.38 -4.83
CA GLY A 8 5.58 7.24 -4.19
C GLY A 8 5.67 5.92 -3.42
N ILE A 9 6.84 5.26 -3.47
CA ILE A 9 7.08 4.00 -2.78
C ILE A 9 8.06 4.22 -1.63
N LEU A 10 7.63 3.93 -0.39
CA LEU A 10 8.48 4.04 0.80
C LEU A 10 9.26 2.74 1.01
N SER A 11 10.49 2.69 0.62
CA SER A 11 11.49 1.62 0.68
C SER A 11 11.62 0.74 -0.55
N THR A 12 12.75 0.05 -0.61
CA THR A 12 13.09 -0.96 -1.62
C THR A 12 12.73 -2.38 -1.15
N ALA A 13 11.67 -2.53 -0.35
CA ALA A 13 11.23 -3.81 0.18
C ALA A 13 10.97 -4.86 -0.92
N LYS A 14 11.25 -6.12 -0.62
CA LYS A 14 11.10 -7.22 -1.58
C LYS A 14 9.67 -7.31 -2.14
N ILE A 15 8.66 -7.16 -1.28
CA ILE A 15 7.24 -7.21 -1.69
C ILE A 15 6.92 -6.08 -2.69
N ALA A 16 7.41 -4.87 -2.45
CA ALA A 16 7.24 -3.75 -3.35
C ALA A 16 7.82 -4.05 -4.72
N ARG A 17 9.10 -4.43 -4.77
CA ARG A 17 9.84 -4.65 -6.03
C ARG A 17 9.34 -5.82 -6.86
N GLN A 18 8.92 -6.92 -6.21
CA GLN A 18 8.59 -8.17 -6.90
C GLN A 18 7.12 -8.33 -7.24
N GLN A 19 6.23 -7.64 -6.52
CA GLN A 19 4.80 -7.84 -6.65
C GLN A 19 4.04 -6.52 -6.91
N VAL A 20 4.17 -5.54 -6.00
CA VAL A 20 3.27 -4.39 -6.01
C VAL A 20 3.62 -3.40 -7.11
N ILE A 21 4.90 -3.02 -7.26
CA ILE A 21 5.33 -2.07 -8.30
C ILE A 21 5.02 -2.62 -9.72
N PRO A 22 5.38 -3.88 -10.07
CA PRO A 22 4.99 -4.44 -11.37
C PRO A 22 3.47 -4.44 -11.59
N GLY A 23 2.69 -4.77 -10.56
CA GLY A 23 1.23 -4.72 -10.63
C GLY A 23 0.69 -3.30 -10.84
N MET A 24 1.27 -2.30 -10.17
CA MET A 24 0.89 -0.88 -10.36
C MET A 24 1.24 -0.39 -11.77
N GLN A 25 2.40 -0.78 -12.32
CA GLN A 25 2.87 -0.34 -13.64
C GLN A 25 1.99 -0.84 -14.79
N ILE A 26 1.41 -2.04 -14.68
CA ILE A 26 0.42 -2.53 -15.65
C ILE A 26 -0.98 -2.00 -15.37
N GLY A 27 -1.20 -1.39 -14.21
CA GLY A 27 -2.47 -0.85 -13.77
C GLY A 27 -2.93 0.34 -14.62
N ARG A 28 -4.23 0.40 -14.89
CA ARG A 28 -4.83 1.44 -15.71
C ARG A 28 -4.77 2.83 -15.07
N PHE A 29 -4.82 2.89 -13.73
CA PHE A 29 -5.02 4.13 -12.97
C PHE A 29 -3.81 4.56 -12.15
N CYS A 30 -2.72 3.80 -12.20
CA CYS A 30 -1.52 4.05 -11.40
C CYS A 30 -0.34 4.45 -12.28
N GLU A 31 0.48 5.35 -11.76
CA GLU A 31 1.82 5.67 -12.24
C GLU A 31 2.78 5.61 -11.05
N VAL A 32 3.77 4.72 -11.10
CA VAL A 32 4.83 4.70 -10.09
C VAL A 32 5.82 5.80 -10.42
N HIS A 33 5.70 6.93 -9.72
CA HIS A 33 6.43 8.16 -9.99
C HIS A 33 7.80 8.18 -9.30
N ALA A 34 7.88 7.70 -8.07
CA ALA A 34 9.10 7.77 -7.27
C ALA A 34 9.26 6.59 -6.31
N ILE A 35 10.50 6.33 -5.93
CA ILE A 35 10.87 5.39 -4.87
C ILE A 35 11.88 6.05 -3.92
N ALA A 36 11.77 5.77 -2.62
CA ALA A 36 12.76 6.24 -1.64
C ALA A 36 13.38 5.08 -0.87
N SER A 37 14.60 5.29 -0.41
CA SER A 37 15.30 4.42 0.52
C SER A 37 16.14 5.28 1.47
N ARG A 38 16.53 4.73 2.63
CA ARG A 38 17.50 5.36 3.54
C ARG A 38 18.90 5.51 2.92
N GLU A 39 19.14 4.83 1.82
CA GLU A 39 20.35 4.89 1.02
C GLU A 39 19.97 5.21 -0.42
N LEU A 40 20.40 6.37 -0.90
CA LEU A 40 20.07 6.86 -2.25
C LEU A 40 20.47 5.87 -3.34
N ASP A 41 21.63 5.24 -3.23
CA ASP A 41 22.11 4.30 -4.25
C ASP A 41 21.23 3.05 -4.34
N ALA A 42 20.66 2.60 -3.18
CA ALA A 42 19.69 1.51 -3.19
C ALA A 42 18.38 1.92 -3.89
N ALA A 43 17.93 3.15 -3.68
CA ALA A 43 16.75 3.69 -4.36
C ALA A 43 17.00 3.81 -5.88
N LYS A 44 18.13 4.40 -6.28
CA LYS A 44 18.52 4.55 -7.69
C LYS A 44 18.59 3.22 -8.43
N LYS A 45 19.25 2.22 -7.82
CA LYS A 45 19.35 0.88 -8.41
C LYS A 45 17.98 0.25 -8.69
N VAL A 46 17.05 0.38 -7.76
CA VAL A 46 15.69 -0.16 -7.94
C VAL A 46 14.90 0.68 -8.94
N ALA A 47 15.05 2.00 -8.92
CA ALA A 47 14.42 2.90 -9.88
C ALA A 47 14.84 2.57 -11.33
N GLU A 48 16.14 2.35 -11.55
CA GLU A 48 16.66 1.93 -12.85
C GLU A 48 16.10 0.56 -13.29
N GLN A 49 16.13 -0.44 -12.39
CA GLN A 49 15.61 -1.79 -12.67
C GLN A 49 14.13 -1.84 -13.02
N LEU A 50 13.34 -0.97 -12.44
CA LEU A 50 11.88 -0.95 -12.57
C LEU A 50 11.37 0.26 -13.39
N ALA A 51 12.27 1.00 -14.06
CA ALA A 51 11.95 2.18 -14.85
C ALA A 51 11.08 3.20 -14.08
N ILE A 52 11.44 3.47 -12.81
CA ILE A 52 10.80 4.49 -11.98
C ILE A 52 11.54 5.82 -12.20
N PRO A 53 10.83 6.93 -12.53
CA PRO A 53 11.47 8.19 -12.93
C PRO A 53 12.35 8.80 -11.86
N HIS A 54 11.94 8.76 -10.58
CA HIS A 54 12.60 9.47 -9.49
C HIS A 54 13.03 8.55 -8.35
N ALA A 55 14.20 8.83 -7.76
CA ALA A 55 14.75 8.12 -6.62
C ALA A 55 15.21 9.12 -5.56
N TYR A 56 14.77 8.91 -4.31
CA TYR A 56 15.08 9.76 -3.16
C TYR A 56 15.91 9.02 -2.10
N GLY A 57 16.80 9.74 -1.42
CA GLY A 57 17.67 9.22 -0.37
C GLY A 57 17.02 9.17 1.00
N THR A 58 15.88 9.85 1.15
CA THR A 58 15.08 9.87 2.39
C THR A 58 13.60 9.75 2.07
N TYR A 59 12.82 9.30 3.04
CA TYR A 59 11.36 9.25 2.86
C TYR A 59 10.75 10.65 2.93
N GLU A 60 11.35 11.56 3.68
CA GLU A 60 10.96 12.96 3.78
C GLU A 60 11.06 13.67 2.42
N GLU A 61 12.15 13.45 1.67
CA GLU A 61 12.29 14.01 0.31
C GLU A 61 11.17 13.53 -0.61
N LEU A 62 10.86 12.23 -0.58
CA LEU A 62 9.75 11.68 -1.36
C LEU A 62 8.41 12.31 -0.95
N LEU A 63 8.16 12.46 0.36
CA LEU A 63 6.91 13.05 0.84
C LEU A 63 6.79 14.54 0.52
N ALA A 64 7.91 15.24 0.36
CA ALA A 64 7.95 16.65 -0.03
C ALA A 64 7.70 16.87 -1.53
N ASP A 65 7.77 15.85 -2.36
CA ASP A 65 7.51 15.96 -3.80
C ASP A 65 6.02 16.28 -4.06
N PRO A 66 5.71 17.45 -4.66
CA PRO A 66 4.32 17.87 -4.91
C PRO A 66 3.62 17.03 -5.99
N GLU A 67 4.34 16.33 -6.84
CA GLU A 67 3.78 15.50 -7.89
C GLU A 67 3.19 14.19 -7.36
N ILE A 68 3.64 13.74 -6.19
CA ILE A 68 3.14 12.51 -5.56
C ILE A 68 1.79 12.78 -4.90
N GLN A 69 0.79 11.98 -5.26
CA GLN A 69 -0.58 12.07 -4.72
C GLN A 69 -0.86 10.99 -3.67
N ALA A 70 -0.25 9.81 -3.84
CA ALA A 70 -0.43 8.67 -2.94
C ALA A 70 0.90 7.97 -2.66
N VAL A 71 1.01 7.33 -1.51
CA VAL A 71 2.17 6.53 -1.15
C VAL A 71 1.79 5.09 -0.84
N TYR A 72 2.67 4.17 -1.21
CA TYR A 72 2.65 2.80 -0.75
C TYR A 72 3.72 2.61 0.33
N ASN A 73 3.29 2.13 1.49
CA ASN A 73 4.13 1.92 2.66
C ASN A 73 4.37 0.43 2.97
N PRO A 74 5.41 -0.20 2.41
CA PRO A 74 5.83 -1.58 2.69
C PRO A 74 6.96 -1.67 3.72
N LEU A 75 7.07 -0.71 4.61
CA LEU A 75 8.10 -0.70 5.66
C LEU A 75 7.89 -1.84 6.67
N PRO A 76 8.83 -2.10 7.58
CA PRO A 76 8.59 -2.97 8.72
C PRO A 76 7.40 -2.51 9.57
N ASN A 77 6.65 -3.46 10.13
CA ASN A 77 5.37 -3.21 10.82
C ASN A 77 5.41 -2.07 11.86
N HIS A 78 6.49 -1.96 12.64
CA HIS A 78 6.66 -0.92 13.65
C HIS A 78 6.83 0.50 13.07
N LEU A 79 7.10 0.63 11.77
CA LEU A 79 7.25 1.90 11.07
C LEU A 79 5.99 2.29 10.28
N HIS A 80 5.01 1.40 10.18
CA HIS A 80 3.80 1.63 9.38
C HIS A 80 3.07 2.90 9.81
N VAL A 81 2.72 2.99 11.10
CA VAL A 81 1.94 4.12 11.61
C VAL A 81 2.70 5.42 11.49
N TYR A 82 3.97 5.44 11.91
CA TYR A 82 4.79 6.66 11.87
C TYR A 82 4.87 7.25 10.45
N TRP A 83 5.29 6.45 9.46
CA TRP A 83 5.47 6.95 8.10
C TRP A 83 4.15 7.19 7.36
N SER A 84 3.12 6.44 7.69
CA SER A 84 1.77 6.71 7.16
C SER A 84 1.19 8.01 7.69
N MET A 85 1.43 8.35 8.96
CA MET A 85 1.05 9.66 9.52
C MET A 85 1.83 10.80 8.85
N LYS A 86 3.16 10.64 8.65
CA LYS A 86 3.98 11.61 7.92
C LYS A 86 3.47 11.83 6.48
N ALA A 87 3.06 10.77 5.80
CA ALA A 87 2.45 10.87 4.48
C ALA A 87 1.11 11.64 4.53
N ALA A 88 0.26 11.33 5.50
CA ALA A 88 -1.01 12.03 5.70
C ALA A 88 -0.80 13.52 6.03
N GLU A 89 0.18 13.85 6.89
CA GLU A 89 0.58 15.23 7.21
C GLU A 89 1.05 16.00 5.97
N ALA A 90 1.70 15.31 5.01
CA ALA A 90 2.10 15.85 3.72
C ALA A 90 0.96 15.86 2.67
N GLY A 91 -0.27 15.54 3.07
CA GLY A 91 -1.44 15.55 2.18
C GLY A 91 -1.49 14.37 1.19
N LYS A 92 -0.72 13.30 1.42
CA LYS A 92 -0.69 12.13 0.53
C LYS A 92 -1.68 11.07 1.00
N HIS A 93 -2.39 10.45 0.04
CA HIS A 93 -3.17 9.24 0.31
C HIS A 93 -2.24 8.07 0.63
N VAL A 94 -2.70 7.10 1.42
CA VAL A 94 -1.85 6.02 1.95
C VAL A 94 -2.42 4.64 1.66
N LEU A 95 -1.62 3.79 1.01
CA LEU A 95 -1.77 2.35 1.00
C LEU A 95 -0.68 1.76 1.90
N CYS A 96 -1.05 1.22 3.05
CA CYS A 96 -0.12 0.66 4.01
C CYS A 96 -0.18 -0.87 4.02
N GLU A 97 0.99 -1.54 4.04
CA GLU A 97 1.03 -2.99 4.23
C GLU A 97 0.41 -3.41 5.56
N LYS A 98 -0.06 -4.63 5.56
CA LYS A 98 -0.63 -5.27 6.74
C LYS A 98 0.49 -5.79 7.67
N PRO A 99 0.28 -5.77 9.00
CA PRO A 99 -0.84 -5.12 9.70
C PRO A 99 -0.66 -3.59 9.70
N LEU A 100 -1.78 -2.87 9.72
CA LEU A 100 -1.78 -1.40 9.70
C LEU A 100 -0.95 -0.77 10.84
N GLY A 101 -1.00 -1.41 12.00
CA GLY A 101 -0.22 -1.05 13.19
C GLY A 101 0.11 -2.27 14.04
N VAL A 102 1.02 -2.13 14.98
CA VAL A 102 1.42 -3.21 15.90
C VAL A 102 0.43 -3.41 17.05
N ASN A 103 -0.47 -2.46 17.26
CA ASN A 103 -1.57 -2.51 18.22
C ASN A 103 -2.74 -1.64 17.75
N ALA A 104 -3.90 -1.80 18.38
CA ALA A 104 -5.12 -1.08 18.01
C ALA A 104 -4.99 0.44 18.23
N GLN A 105 -4.39 0.87 19.33
CA GLN A 105 -4.25 2.29 19.67
C GLN A 105 -3.46 3.06 18.61
N ASP A 106 -2.39 2.47 18.08
CA ASP A 106 -1.58 3.11 17.04
C ASP A 106 -2.31 3.13 15.70
N ALA A 107 -3.06 2.07 15.37
CA ALA A 107 -3.91 2.06 14.18
C ALA A 107 -5.03 3.12 14.27
N GLU A 108 -5.66 3.30 15.43
CA GLU A 108 -6.67 4.34 15.67
C GLU A 108 -6.11 5.75 15.50
N LYS A 109 -4.90 6.02 16.02
CA LYS A 109 -4.21 7.30 15.83
C LYS A 109 -3.99 7.61 14.34
N LEU A 110 -3.55 6.62 13.56
CA LEU A 110 -3.35 6.78 12.13
C LEU A 110 -4.67 7.06 11.40
N VAL A 111 -5.73 6.30 11.70
CA VAL A 111 -7.06 6.50 11.10
C VAL A 111 -7.58 7.91 11.40
N LYS A 112 -7.43 8.36 12.66
CA LYS A 112 -7.81 9.72 13.07
C LYS A 112 -7.02 10.77 12.31
N CYS A 113 -5.70 10.65 12.24
CA CYS A 113 -4.83 11.56 11.50
C CYS A 113 -5.24 11.67 10.03
N CYS A 114 -5.45 10.54 9.34
CA CYS A 114 -5.86 10.56 7.94
C CYS A 114 -7.21 11.25 7.73
N ARG A 115 -8.18 11.04 8.63
CA ARG A 115 -9.47 11.73 8.59
C ARG A 115 -9.33 13.24 8.77
N GLU A 116 -8.53 13.68 9.74
CA GLU A 116 -8.28 15.11 10.02
C GLU A 116 -7.57 15.80 8.85
N LYS A 117 -6.70 15.06 8.13
CA LYS A 117 -5.99 15.58 6.95
C LYS A 117 -6.79 15.43 5.64
N GLY A 118 -7.96 14.80 5.66
CA GLY A 118 -8.79 14.60 4.48
C GLY A 118 -8.17 13.65 3.44
N VAL A 119 -7.30 12.75 3.85
CA VAL A 119 -6.64 11.78 2.97
C VAL A 119 -7.22 10.38 3.12
N LEU A 120 -7.16 9.60 2.04
CA LEU A 120 -7.58 8.21 2.04
C LEU A 120 -6.50 7.33 2.67
N LEU A 121 -6.93 6.37 3.50
CA LEU A 121 -6.09 5.33 4.07
C LEU A 121 -6.68 3.97 3.73
N MET A 122 -5.85 3.08 3.19
CA MET A 122 -6.20 1.68 2.95
C MET A 122 -5.12 0.75 3.48
N GLU A 123 -5.53 -0.29 4.19
CA GLU A 123 -4.67 -1.41 4.56
C GLU A 123 -4.64 -2.43 3.40
N ALA A 124 -3.43 -2.90 3.04
CA ALA A 124 -3.19 -3.72 1.85
C ALA A 124 -3.60 -5.20 2.03
N PHE A 125 -4.85 -5.43 2.39
CA PHE A 125 -5.46 -6.77 2.37
C PHE A 125 -5.89 -7.14 0.95
N MET A 126 -5.03 -7.80 0.20
CA MET A 126 -5.23 -8.14 -1.21
C MET A 126 -6.52 -8.93 -1.48
N TYR A 127 -6.94 -9.78 -0.56
CA TYR A 127 -8.15 -10.60 -0.74
C TYR A 127 -9.43 -9.75 -0.82
N ARG A 128 -9.46 -8.54 -0.25
CA ARG A 128 -10.65 -7.67 -0.27
C ARG A 128 -11.05 -7.21 -1.67
N THR A 129 -10.10 -7.20 -2.59
CA THR A 129 -10.29 -6.79 -3.99
C THR A 129 -10.14 -7.96 -4.97
N HIS A 130 -9.82 -9.16 -4.49
CA HIS A 130 -9.65 -10.33 -5.33
C HIS A 130 -11.00 -10.86 -5.83
N PRO A 131 -11.19 -11.09 -7.14
CA PRO A 131 -12.47 -11.50 -7.72
C PRO A 131 -13.10 -12.73 -7.05
N GLN A 132 -12.29 -13.72 -6.65
CA GLN A 132 -12.75 -14.91 -5.96
C GLN A 132 -13.50 -14.57 -4.66
N TRP A 133 -12.96 -13.66 -3.85
CA TRP A 133 -13.55 -13.29 -2.57
C TRP A 133 -14.76 -12.35 -2.74
N ILE A 134 -14.74 -11.51 -3.77
CA ILE A 134 -15.90 -10.70 -4.14
C ILE A 134 -17.05 -11.62 -4.54
N LEU A 135 -16.79 -12.57 -5.43
CA LEU A 135 -17.80 -13.55 -5.86
C LEU A 135 -18.33 -14.42 -4.72
N ALA A 136 -17.44 -14.90 -3.83
CA ALA A 136 -17.86 -15.66 -2.66
C ALA A 136 -18.80 -14.87 -1.74
N LYS A 137 -18.48 -13.57 -1.52
CA LYS A 137 -19.33 -12.66 -0.74
C LYS A 137 -20.70 -12.45 -1.41
N GLU A 138 -20.73 -12.29 -2.73
CA GLU A 138 -21.98 -12.17 -3.49
C GLU A 138 -22.84 -13.43 -3.36
N TYR A 139 -22.25 -14.62 -3.45
CA TYR A 139 -23.00 -15.89 -3.30
C TYR A 139 -23.63 -16.04 -1.93
N VAL A 140 -22.95 -15.62 -0.88
CA VAL A 140 -23.52 -15.59 0.48
C VAL A 140 -24.64 -14.57 0.57
N HIS A 141 -24.41 -13.35 0.07
CA HIS A 141 -25.37 -12.24 0.15
C HIS A 141 -26.67 -12.54 -0.63
N ASP A 142 -26.54 -13.15 -1.80
CA ASP A 142 -27.68 -13.49 -2.67
C ASP A 142 -28.39 -14.78 -2.25
N GLY A 143 -27.99 -15.39 -1.14
CA GLY A 143 -28.59 -16.63 -0.65
C GLY A 143 -28.34 -17.87 -1.51
N LYS A 144 -27.38 -17.81 -2.47
CA LYS A 144 -27.11 -18.91 -3.40
C LYS A 144 -26.63 -20.20 -2.73
N ILE A 145 -26.10 -20.10 -1.52
CA ILE A 145 -25.67 -21.24 -0.69
C ILE A 145 -26.56 -21.42 0.55
N GLY A 146 -27.71 -20.74 0.61
CA GLY A 146 -28.59 -20.69 1.78
C GLY A 146 -27.96 -19.92 2.95
N ASP A 147 -28.45 -20.19 4.15
CA ASP A 147 -27.91 -19.56 5.37
C ASP A 147 -26.48 -20.05 5.65
N LEU A 148 -25.54 -19.13 5.84
CA LEU A 148 -24.19 -19.43 6.23
C LEU A 148 -24.14 -20.00 7.66
N LYS A 149 -23.79 -21.29 7.80
CA LYS A 149 -23.73 -21.99 9.09
C LYS A 149 -22.31 -22.18 9.60
N VAL A 150 -21.36 -22.44 8.68
CA VAL A 150 -19.97 -22.74 9.03
C VAL A 150 -19.04 -22.14 7.97
N ILE A 151 -17.90 -21.61 8.43
CA ILE A 151 -16.77 -21.25 7.59
C ILE A 151 -15.58 -22.08 8.06
N GLN A 152 -14.96 -22.84 7.15
CA GLN A 152 -13.68 -23.50 7.38
C GLN A 152 -12.64 -22.92 6.43
N ALA A 153 -11.47 -22.55 6.95
CA ALA A 153 -10.38 -22.03 6.16
C ALA A 153 -9.06 -22.72 6.53
N PHE A 154 -8.27 -23.05 5.51
CA PHE A 154 -6.93 -23.59 5.66
C PHE A 154 -5.96 -22.68 4.91
N PHE A 155 -4.86 -22.33 5.56
CA PHE A 155 -3.78 -21.59 4.96
C PHE A 155 -2.44 -22.23 5.33
N SER A 156 -1.72 -22.70 4.34
CA SER A 156 -0.41 -23.32 4.56
C SER A 156 0.56 -22.90 3.45
N TYR A 157 1.82 -22.75 3.81
CA TYR A 157 2.90 -22.47 2.88
C TYR A 157 4.19 -23.10 3.38
N MET A 158 5.09 -23.38 2.44
CA MET A 158 6.42 -23.84 2.78
C MET A 158 7.27 -22.64 3.22
N GLY A 159 7.58 -22.53 4.51
CA GLY A 159 8.55 -21.57 5.04
C GLY A 159 9.96 -21.93 4.54
N ARG A 160 10.71 -20.93 4.09
CA ARG A 160 12.15 -21.05 3.82
C ARG A 160 12.91 -20.40 4.94
#